data_7a5bb4551ce2ed0238b3fa4ad1b5dfe0
#
_entry.id   7a5bb4551ce2ed0238b3fa4ad1b5dfe0
#
_cell.length_a   1.000
_cell.length_b   1.000
_cell.length_c   1.000
_cell.angle_alpha   90.00
_cell.angle_beta   90.00
_cell.angle_gamma   90.00
#
_symmetry.space_group_name_H-M   'P 1'
#
loop_
_entity.id
_entity.type
_entity.pdbx_description
1 polymer ?
#
loop_
_entity_poly.entity_id
_entity_poly.type
_entity_poly.pdbx_seq_one_letter_code
_entity_poly.pdbx_strand_id
1 'polypeptide(L)'
;VERVLVTGSSGHLGEALVRTLTGDGVPVVGLDRRPSPWTAVVASLTDRDALRSALRGVTHVLHTATLHKPHVGSHSRQDFVDTNVSGTLAVLEESAAAGVRGVVFTSSTSAFGRALTPAPSGPATWIDETVVPRVRNVYGATKTAAEDLCELAALDPGLPVVVLRTSRFFPEADDRDDVRAAHDDTTLKLVEFCHRRVDVADVVSAHLAAARRAPELGFARYVVSAPSPFRRSDLAELGSDPAAVLERRAPALAALLAERGRPVPPVDRVYCPDRAVAELGWTRS
;
A
#
# COMPACT_ATOMS: atom_id res chain seq x y z
N VAL A 1 0.31 20.42 4.86
CA VAL A 1 -0.51 20.10 3.67
C VAL A 1 -1.71 21.03 3.67
N GLU A 2 -1.86 21.90 2.65
CA GLU A 2 -2.89 22.95 2.66
C GLU A 2 -4.19 22.51 2.00
N ARG A 3 -4.13 21.80 0.88
CA ARG A 3 -5.27 21.22 0.17
C ARG A 3 -4.85 19.93 -0.53
N VAL A 4 -5.64 18.87 -0.41
CA VAL A 4 -5.27 17.54 -0.88
C VAL A 4 -6.27 17.02 -1.90
N LEU A 5 -5.77 16.43 -2.98
CA LEU A 5 -6.56 15.56 -3.86
C LEU A 5 -6.33 14.10 -3.45
N VAL A 6 -7.40 13.36 -3.20
CA VAL A 6 -7.37 11.91 -3.00
C VAL A 6 -8.05 11.24 -4.19
N THR A 7 -7.30 10.54 -5.02
CA THR A 7 -7.91 9.71 -6.08
C THR A 7 -8.24 8.33 -5.53
N GLY A 8 -9.29 7.70 -6.03
CA GLY A 8 -9.77 6.43 -5.46
C GLY A 8 -10.56 6.62 -4.17
N SER A 9 -11.22 7.76 -4.01
CA SER A 9 -11.91 8.19 -2.79
C SER A 9 -13.09 7.32 -2.37
N SER A 10 -13.64 6.50 -3.26
CA SER A 10 -14.68 5.50 -2.94
C SER A 10 -14.13 4.14 -2.54
N GLY A 11 -12.80 3.96 -2.61
CA GLY A 11 -12.11 2.74 -2.18
C GLY A 11 -11.75 2.78 -0.70
N HIS A 12 -11.43 1.62 -0.11
CA HIS A 12 -11.17 1.45 1.31
C HIS A 12 -10.14 2.46 1.87
N LEU A 13 -8.95 2.53 1.27
CA LEU A 13 -7.92 3.49 1.70
C LEU A 13 -8.28 4.93 1.35
N GLY A 14 -8.84 5.16 0.16
CA GLY A 14 -9.21 6.50 -0.28
C GLY A 14 -10.26 7.14 0.63
N GLU A 15 -11.30 6.39 1.01
CA GLU A 15 -12.28 6.80 2.00
C GLU A 15 -11.63 7.13 3.34
N ALA A 16 -10.78 6.24 3.86
CA ALA A 16 -10.09 6.44 5.14
C ALA A 16 -9.25 7.73 5.13
N LEU A 17 -8.52 8.00 4.05
CA LEU A 17 -7.74 9.24 3.87
C LEU A 17 -8.63 10.48 3.82
N VAL A 18 -9.71 10.46 3.05
CA VAL A 18 -10.64 11.62 2.98
C VAL A 18 -11.27 11.90 4.33
N ARG A 19 -11.72 10.85 5.04
CA ARG A 19 -12.31 11.00 6.39
C ARG A 19 -11.32 11.58 7.39
N THR A 20 -10.09 11.07 7.43
CA THR A 20 -9.05 11.56 8.35
C THR A 20 -8.72 13.02 8.04
N LEU A 21 -8.43 13.36 6.78
CA LEU A 21 -8.12 14.74 6.39
C LEU A 21 -9.26 15.69 6.70
N THR A 22 -10.51 15.30 6.44
CA THR A 22 -11.70 16.11 6.77
C THR A 22 -11.82 16.30 8.29
N GLY A 23 -11.60 15.24 9.07
CA GLY A 23 -11.61 15.30 10.53
C GLY A 23 -10.54 16.22 11.11
N ASP A 24 -9.39 16.28 10.45
CA ASP A 24 -8.26 17.18 10.79
C ASP A 24 -8.46 18.63 10.26
N GLY A 25 -9.59 18.93 9.62
CA GLY A 25 -9.89 20.24 9.05
C GLY A 25 -9.07 20.59 7.81
N VAL A 26 -8.45 19.62 7.15
CA VAL A 26 -7.70 19.82 5.90
C VAL A 26 -8.66 19.82 4.71
N PRO A 27 -8.68 20.86 3.86
CA PRO A 27 -9.48 20.87 2.63
C PRO A 27 -9.08 19.70 1.71
N VAL A 28 -10.02 18.82 1.40
CA VAL A 28 -9.80 17.63 0.60
C VAL A 28 -10.79 17.53 -0.58
N VAL A 29 -10.29 17.10 -1.73
CA VAL A 29 -11.08 16.77 -2.91
C VAL A 29 -10.98 15.27 -3.15
N GLY A 30 -12.07 14.52 -3.00
CA GLY A 30 -12.14 13.12 -3.40
C GLY A 30 -12.47 12.98 -4.89
N LEU A 31 -11.71 12.18 -5.63
CA LEU A 31 -11.99 11.84 -7.02
C LEU A 31 -12.06 10.32 -7.18
N ASP A 32 -13.11 9.82 -7.78
CA ASP A 32 -13.28 8.42 -8.13
C ASP A 32 -14.23 8.28 -9.34
N ARG A 33 -14.14 7.16 -10.03
CA ARG A 33 -15.11 6.82 -11.08
C ARG A 33 -16.47 6.39 -10.53
N ARG A 34 -16.54 6.02 -9.26
CA ARG A 34 -17.76 5.64 -8.55
C ARG A 34 -18.16 6.75 -7.59
N PRO A 35 -19.46 7.11 -7.54
CA PRO A 35 -19.96 8.04 -6.53
C PRO A 35 -19.87 7.42 -5.13
N SER A 36 -19.58 8.26 -4.15
CA SER A 36 -19.65 7.93 -2.72
C SER A 36 -19.81 9.22 -1.91
N PRO A 37 -20.13 9.15 -0.61
CA PRO A 37 -20.14 10.35 0.25
C PRO A 37 -18.78 11.08 0.31
N TRP A 38 -17.70 10.41 -0.09
CA TRP A 38 -16.32 10.91 -0.06
C TRP A 38 -15.80 11.33 -1.43
N THR A 39 -16.64 11.24 -2.47
CA THR A 39 -16.29 11.54 -3.85
C THR A 39 -16.92 12.86 -4.29
N ALA A 40 -16.13 13.92 -4.34
CA ALA A 40 -16.57 15.23 -4.81
C ALA A 40 -16.57 15.33 -6.36
N VAL A 41 -15.66 14.60 -7.02
CA VAL A 41 -15.52 14.57 -8.48
C VAL A 41 -15.68 13.13 -8.97
N VAL A 42 -16.75 12.86 -9.70
CA VAL A 42 -16.99 11.53 -10.30
C VAL A 42 -16.43 11.54 -11.71
N ALA A 43 -15.23 10.97 -11.89
CA ALA A 43 -14.54 10.94 -13.17
C ALA A 43 -13.54 9.78 -13.28
N SER A 44 -13.16 9.43 -14.50
CA SER A 44 -12.02 8.56 -14.77
C SER A 44 -10.70 9.30 -14.54
N LEU A 45 -9.63 8.60 -14.16
CA LEU A 45 -8.27 9.16 -14.11
C LEU A 45 -7.77 9.61 -15.49
N THR A 46 -8.33 9.07 -16.57
CA THR A 46 -7.99 9.43 -17.95
C THR A 46 -8.75 10.65 -18.47
N ASP A 47 -9.73 11.16 -17.71
CA ASP A 47 -10.40 12.43 -17.96
C ASP A 47 -9.54 13.59 -17.45
N ARG A 48 -8.68 14.10 -18.34
CA ARG A 48 -7.72 15.15 -18.00
C ARG A 48 -8.38 16.48 -17.62
N ASP A 49 -9.53 16.81 -18.19
CA ASP A 49 -10.24 18.06 -17.86
C ASP A 49 -10.82 18.00 -16.45
N ALA A 50 -11.39 16.85 -16.07
CA ALA A 50 -11.83 16.60 -14.71
C ALA A 50 -10.65 16.64 -13.72
N LEU A 51 -9.49 16.03 -14.07
CA LEU A 51 -8.27 16.09 -13.25
C LEU A 51 -7.78 17.52 -13.07
N ARG A 52 -7.64 18.30 -14.13
CA ARG A 52 -7.24 19.72 -14.05
C ARG A 52 -8.18 20.52 -13.17
N SER A 53 -9.48 20.28 -13.28
CA SER A 53 -10.45 20.93 -12.42
C SER A 53 -10.31 20.55 -10.96
N ALA A 54 -10.10 19.25 -10.66
CA ALA A 54 -9.90 18.75 -9.31
C ALA A 54 -8.61 19.24 -8.67
N LEU A 55 -7.55 19.48 -9.47
CA LEU A 55 -6.24 19.92 -9.02
C LEU A 55 -6.14 21.43 -8.73
N ARG A 56 -7.18 22.22 -8.98
CA ARG A 56 -7.13 23.67 -8.72
C ARG A 56 -6.84 23.98 -7.25
N GLY A 57 -5.70 24.62 -6.96
CA GLY A 57 -5.26 24.98 -5.62
C GLY A 57 -4.84 23.81 -4.74
N VAL A 58 -4.73 22.60 -5.31
CA VAL A 58 -4.22 21.41 -4.62
C VAL A 58 -2.70 21.53 -4.43
N THR A 59 -2.24 21.24 -3.23
CA THR A 59 -0.82 21.24 -2.89
C THR A 59 -0.22 19.86 -2.84
N HIS A 60 -1.02 18.83 -2.54
CA HIS A 60 -0.56 17.44 -2.46
C HIS A 60 -1.60 16.47 -3.06
N VAL A 61 -1.13 15.40 -3.66
CA VAL A 61 -1.96 14.34 -4.20
C VAL A 61 -1.67 13.02 -3.49
N LEU A 62 -2.72 12.37 -2.99
CA LEU A 62 -2.68 10.99 -2.50
C LEU A 62 -3.34 10.10 -3.56
N HIS A 63 -2.52 9.43 -4.36
CA HIS A 63 -2.99 8.65 -5.50
C HIS A 63 -3.19 7.19 -5.10
N THR A 64 -4.45 6.82 -4.77
CA THR A 64 -4.82 5.46 -4.35
C THR A 64 -5.66 4.71 -5.38
N ALA A 65 -6.19 5.40 -6.40
CA ALA A 65 -7.02 4.79 -7.44
C ALA A 65 -6.25 3.70 -8.20
N THR A 66 -6.82 2.51 -8.26
CA THR A 66 -6.17 1.37 -8.92
C THR A 66 -7.17 0.24 -9.19
N LEU A 67 -6.96 -0.54 -10.24
CA LEU A 67 -7.44 -1.91 -10.29
C LEU A 67 -6.45 -2.79 -9.51
N HIS A 68 -6.92 -3.60 -8.57
CA HIS A 68 -6.06 -4.38 -7.68
C HIS A 68 -6.29 -5.90 -7.81
N LYS A 69 -5.59 -6.71 -7.00
CA LYS A 69 -5.54 -8.15 -7.16
C LYS A 69 -6.91 -8.86 -7.32
N PRO A 70 -7.98 -8.55 -6.58
CA PRO A 70 -9.30 -9.16 -6.78
C PRO A 70 -9.87 -8.96 -8.19
N HIS A 71 -9.51 -7.87 -8.87
CA HIS A 71 -9.98 -7.58 -10.23
C HIS A 71 -9.31 -8.41 -11.33
N VAL A 72 -8.23 -9.16 -11.03
CA VAL A 72 -7.49 -9.95 -12.05
C VAL A 72 -8.36 -11.00 -12.75
N GLY A 73 -9.41 -11.47 -12.10
CA GLY A 73 -10.36 -12.42 -12.70
C GLY A 73 -11.57 -11.81 -13.42
N SER A 74 -11.80 -10.49 -13.26
CA SER A 74 -13.02 -9.80 -13.72
C SER A 74 -12.78 -8.66 -14.72
N HIS A 75 -11.53 -8.21 -14.89
CA HIS A 75 -11.14 -7.13 -15.78
C HIS A 75 -10.09 -7.61 -16.78
N SER A 76 -10.09 -7.03 -17.97
CA SER A 76 -9.08 -7.33 -19.00
C SER A 76 -7.69 -6.78 -18.59
N ARG A 77 -6.63 -7.30 -19.21
CA ARG A 77 -5.29 -6.74 -19.02
C ARG A 77 -5.21 -5.29 -19.47
N GLN A 78 -5.97 -4.91 -20.50
CA GLN A 78 -6.02 -3.53 -21.00
C GLN A 78 -6.63 -2.61 -19.94
N ASP A 79 -7.70 -3.00 -19.24
CA ASP A 79 -8.28 -2.20 -18.16
C ASP A 79 -7.25 -1.91 -17.05
N PHE A 80 -6.38 -2.89 -16.75
CA PHE A 80 -5.28 -2.69 -15.80
C PHE A 80 -4.25 -1.69 -16.31
N VAL A 81 -3.89 -1.73 -17.59
CA VAL A 81 -2.97 -0.76 -18.21
C VAL A 81 -3.61 0.63 -18.22
N ASP A 82 -4.84 0.74 -18.68
CA ASP A 82 -5.54 2.03 -18.79
C ASP A 82 -5.73 2.70 -17.42
N THR A 83 -6.09 1.92 -16.40
CA THR A 83 -6.32 2.47 -15.07
C THR A 83 -5.00 2.72 -14.32
N ASN A 84 -4.13 1.71 -14.24
CA ASN A 84 -2.98 1.75 -13.34
C ASN A 84 -1.76 2.43 -13.96
N VAL A 85 -1.60 2.41 -15.29
CA VAL A 85 -0.46 3.02 -15.98
C VAL A 85 -0.87 4.35 -16.59
N SER A 86 -1.82 4.34 -17.55
CA SER A 86 -2.25 5.57 -18.25
C SER A 86 -2.91 6.55 -17.29
N GLY A 87 -3.74 6.06 -16.35
CA GLY A 87 -4.35 6.88 -15.31
C GLY A 87 -3.32 7.50 -14.37
N THR A 88 -2.29 6.74 -13.95
CA THR A 88 -1.20 7.27 -13.12
C THR A 88 -0.39 8.31 -13.89
N LEU A 89 -0.06 8.07 -15.17
CA LEU A 89 0.62 9.06 -16.00
C LEU A 89 -0.17 10.37 -16.07
N ALA A 90 -1.48 10.31 -16.33
CA ALA A 90 -2.32 11.50 -16.36
C ALA A 90 -2.31 12.26 -15.02
N VAL A 91 -2.41 11.56 -13.89
CA VAL A 91 -2.32 12.19 -12.56
C VAL A 91 -0.98 12.88 -12.35
N LEU A 92 0.14 12.25 -12.72
CA LEU A 92 1.48 12.82 -12.55
C LEU A 92 1.67 14.07 -13.43
N GLU A 93 1.34 14.00 -14.72
CA GLU A 93 1.48 15.11 -15.66
C GLU A 93 0.59 16.31 -15.27
N GLU A 94 -0.68 16.09 -14.94
CA GLU A 94 -1.58 17.17 -14.53
C GLU A 94 -1.21 17.72 -13.14
N SER A 95 -0.64 16.90 -12.25
CA SER A 95 -0.10 17.38 -10.96
C SER A 95 1.11 18.28 -11.15
N ALA A 96 2.04 17.91 -12.03
CA ALA A 96 3.20 18.73 -12.36
C ALA A 96 2.77 20.06 -12.98
N ALA A 97 1.86 20.04 -13.96
CA ALA A 97 1.32 21.24 -14.60
C ALA A 97 0.58 22.17 -13.61
N ALA A 98 -0.06 21.61 -12.58
CA ALA A 98 -0.75 22.36 -11.54
C ALA A 98 0.19 22.90 -10.42
N GLY A 99 1.48 22.58 -10.45
CA GLY A 99 2.46 22.99 -9.43
C GLY A 99 2.25 22.30 -8.08
N VAL A 100 1.79 21.04 -8.09
CA VAL A 100 1.65 20.21 -6.89
C VAL A 100 3.03 20.02 -6.23
N ARG A 101 3.11 20.17 -4.92
CA ARG A 101 4.36 20.12 -4.15
C ARG A 101 4.78 18.68 -3.78
N GLY A 102 3.89 17.72 -3.86
CA GLY A 102 4.20 16.33 -3.60
C GLY A 102 3.05 15.39 -3.95
N VAL A 103 3.42 14.23 -4.48
CA VAL A 103 2.52 13.12 -4.77
C VAL A 103 2.91 11.92 -3.93
N VAL A 104 1.93 11.27 -3.31
CA VAL A 104 2.11 9.95 -2.69
C VAL A 104 1.38 8.92 -3.53
N PHE A 105 2.14 8.01 -4.11
CA PHE A 105 1.59 6.92 -4.92
C PHE A 105 1.44 5.65 -4.09
N THR A 106 0.22 5.16 -3.95
CA THR A 106 -0.06 3.88 -3.30
C THR A 106 0.28 2.74 -4.26
N SER A 107 1.45 2.16 -4.07
CA SER A 107 1.84 0.90 -4.69
C SER A 107 1.46 -0.28 -3.79
N SER A 108 2.00 -1.44 -4.06
CA SER A 108 1.67 -2.67 -3.35
C SER A 108 2.90 -3.57 -3.25
N THR A 109 2.99 -4.36 -2.17
CA THR A 109 3.96 -5.46 -2.11
C THR A 109 3.75 -6.50 -3.24
N SER A 110 2.60 -6.48 -3.92
CA SER A 110 2.39 -7.28 -5.15
C SER A 110 3.32 -6.90 -6.30
N ALA A 111 3.92 -5.71 -6.29
CA ALA A 111 4.95 -5.29 -7.23
C ALA A 111 6.18 -6.21 -7.19
N PHE A 112 6.56 -6.72 -6.02
CA PHE A 112 7.65 -7.70 -5.89
C PHE A 112 7.39 -9.02 -6.63
N GLY A 113 6.12 -9.37 -6.85
CA GLY A 113 5.70 -10.50 -7.68
C GLY A 113 6.25 -11.85 -7.17
N ARG A 114 7.01 -12.58 -8.02
CA ARG A 114 7.60 -13.88 -7.65
C ARG A 114 8.77 -13.78 -6.68
N ALA A 115 9.34 -12.60 -6.47
CA ALA A 115 10.38 -12.41 -5.45
C ALA A 115 9.84 -12.59 -4.02
N LEU A 116 8.51 -12.57 -3.82
CA LEU A 116 7.87 -12.88 -2.54
C LEU A 116 7.86 -14.36 -2.19
N THR A 117 8.11 -15.25 -3.13
CA THR A 117 7.95 -16.70 -2.94
C THR A 117 9.31 -17.35 -2.79
N PRO A 118 9.64 -17.94 -1.63
CA PRO A 118 10.89 -18.67 -1.46
C PRO A 118 10.95 -19.91 -2.37
N ALA A 119 12.14 -20.46 -2.55
CA ALA A 119 12.28 -21.79 -3.15
C ALA A 119 11.57 -22.83 -2.29
N PRO A 120 11.07 -23.95 -2.87
CA PRO A 120 10.49 -25.04 -2.09
C PRO A 120 11.46 -25.48 -0.98
N SER A 121 10.96 -25.58 0.24
CA SER A 121 11.74 -25.91 1.45
C SER A 121 12.93 -24.96 1.72
N GLY A 122 12.94 -23.79 1.09
CA GLY A 122 13.95 -22.76 1.32
C GLY A 122 13.63 -21.88 2.52
N PRO A 123 14.59 -21.01 2.92
CA PRO A 123 14.37 -20.02 3.95
C PRO A 123 13.27 -19.04 3.57
N ALA A 124 12.57 -18.48 4.54
CA ALA A 124 11.63 -17.38 4.31
C ALA A 124 12.36 -16.18 3.66
N THR A 125 11.63 -15.41 2.86
CA THR A 125 12.20 -14.27 2.13
C THR A 125 12.13 -12.99 2.98
N TRP A 126 13.24 -12.27 3.08
CA TRP A 126 13.25 -10.92 3.64
C TRP A 126 12.91 -9.89 2.58
N ILE A 127 11.89 -9.09 2.81
CA ILE A 127 11.36 -8.12 1.86
C ILE A 127 11.55 -6.70 2.38
N ASP A 128 12.48 -5.99 1.76
CA ASP A 128 12.72 -4.57 1.92
C ASP A 128 12.79 -3.89 0.54
N GLU A 129 13.15 -2.62 0.49
CA GLU A 129 13.20 -1.82 -0.72
C GLU A 129 14.27 -2.28 -1.73
N THR A 130 15.26 -3.06 -1.28
CA THR A 130 16.35 -3.56 -2.13
C THR A 130 15.95 -4.77 -2.98
N VAL A 131 14.80 -5.39 -2.67
CA VAL A 131 14.31 -6.56 -3.40
C VAL A 131 13.87 -6.16 -4.81
N VAL A 132 14.50 -6.76 -5.80
CA VAL A 132 14.19 -6.53 -7.22
C VAL A 132 12.86 -7.22 -7.59
N PRO A 133 11.89 -6.49 -8.14
CA PRO A 133 10.62 -7.05 -8.59
C PRO A 133 10.78 -8.16 -9.63
N ARG A 134 9.95 -9.21 -9.53
CA ARG A 134 9.85 -10.30 -10.52
C ARG A 134 8.39 -10.51 -10.92
N VAL A 135 8.06 -10.25 -12.17
CA VAL A 135 6.68 -10.30 -12.66
C VAL A 135 5.96 -11.60 -12.30
N ARG A 136 4.74 -11.48 -11.76
CA ARG A 136 3.85 -12.60 -11.42
C ARG A 136 2.49 -12.53 -12.12
N ASN A 137 1.89 -11.37 -12.17
CA ASN A 137 0.58 -11.11 -12.78
C ASN A 137 0.48 -9.68 -13.30
N VAL A 138 -0.61 -9.36 -14.02
CA VAL A 138 -0.85 -8.04 -14.61
C VAL A 138 -0.91 -6.91 -13.55
N TYR A 139 -1.47 -7.17 -12.39
CA TYR A 139 -1.54 -6.17 -11.32
C TYR A 139 -0.14 -5.74 -10.85
N GLY A 140 0.72 -6.71 -10.48
CA GLY A 140 2.10 -6.40 -10.10
C GLY A 140 2.88 -5.72 -11.21
N ALA A 141 2.72 -6.17 -12.48
CA ALA A 141 3.38 -5.56 -13.63
C ALA A 141 2.96 -4.10 -13.84
N THR A 142 1.66 -3.80 -13.76
CA THR A 142 1.18 -2.41 -13.93
C THR A 142 1.54 -1.52 -12.75
N LYS A 143 1.65 -2.06 -11.53
CA LYS A 143 2.16 -1.30 -10.37
C LYS A 143 3.64 -0.94 -10.55
N THR A 144 4.47 -1.88 -10.99
CA THR A 144 5.90 -1.60 -11.25
C THR A 144 6.05 -0.55 -12.35
N ALA A 145 5.32 -0.68 -13.46
CA ALA A 145 5.34 0.32 -14.53
C ALA A 145 4.91 1.72 -14.03
N ALA A 146 3.90 1.78 -13.18
CA ALA A 146 3.47 3.05 -12.58
C ALA A 146 4.51 3.63 -11.60
N GLU A 147 5.26 2.80 -10.87
CA GLU A 147 6.39 3.24 -10.03
C GLU A 147 7.52 3.85 -10.88
N ASP A 148 7.79 3.28 -12.05
CA ASP A 148 8.80 3.82 -12.98
C ASP A 148 8.35 5.18 -13.55
N LEU A 149 7.04 5.36 -13.84
CA LEU A 149 6.49 6.67 -14.19
C LEU A 149 6.58 7.68 -13.04
N CYS A 150 6.42 7.26 -11.80
CA CYS A 150 6.62 8.10 -10.62
C CYS A 150 8.08 8.58 -10.51
N GLU A 151 9.05 7.69 -10.74
CA GLU A 151 10.47 8.04 -10.76
C GLU A 151 10.79 9.00 -11.91
N LEU A 152 10.27 8.73 -13.11
CA LEU A 152 10.42 9.62 -14.26
C LEU A 152 9.88 11.02 -13.97
N ALA A 153 8.68 11.14 -13.38
CA ALA A 153 8.08 12.43 -13.04
C ALA A 153 8.89 13.21 -11.99
N ALA A 154 9.60 12.52 -11.12
CA ALA A 154 10.50 13.15 -10.16
C ALA A 154 11.82 13.63 -10.81
N LEU A 155 12.28 12.93 -11.84
CA LEU A 155 13.47 13.31 -12.62
C LEU A 155 13.16 14.46 -13.60
N ASP A 156 12.03 14.39 -14.26
CA ASP A 156 11.56 15.34 -15.27
C ASP A 156 10.01 15.34 -15.29
N PRO A 157 9.35 16.43 -14.89
CA PRO A 157 9.79 17.81 -14.62
C PRO A 157 10.19 18.14 -13.17
N GLY A 158 10.56 17.17 -12.35
CA GLY A 158 10.97 17.42 -10.97
C GLY A 158 9.82 17.44 -9.97
N LEU A 159 8.72 16.72 -10.25
CA LEU A 159 7.59 16.57 -9.34
C LEU A 159 7.99 15.62 -8.18
N PRO A 160 7.98 16.06 -6.90
CA PRO A 160 8.31 15.16 -5.80
C PRO A 160 7.29 14.02 -5.67
N VAL A 161 7.76 12.77 -5.68
CA VAL A 161 6.90 11.59 -5.57
C VAL A 161 7.44 10.59 -4.55
N VAL A 162 6.59 10.18 -3.61
CA VAL A 162 6.88 9.09 -2.69
C VAL A 162 6.00 7.90 -3.02
N VAL A 163 6.62 6.76 -3.24
CA VAL A 163 5.96 5.49 -3.56
C VAL A 163 5.86 4.65 -2.29
N LEU A 164 4.66 4.21 -1.93
CA LEU A 164 4.41 3.34 -0.78
C LEU A 164 4.00 1.94 -1.26
N ARG A 165 4.89 0.96 -1.18
CA ARG A 165 4.61 -0.46 -1.41
C ARG A 165 3.92 -1.04 -0.19
N THR A 166 2.61 -0.84 -0.11
CA THR A 166 1.82 -1.28 1.05
C THR A 166 1.60 -2.79 1.02
N SER A 167 1.72 -3.42 2.19
CA SER A 167 1.17 -4.74 2.40
C SER A 167 -0.37 -4.67 2.39
N ARG A 168 -1.04 -5.82 2.42
CA ARG A 168 -2.49 -5.86 2.42
C ARG A 168 -3.06 -5.20 3.68
N PHE A 169 -4.08 -4.35 3.55
CA PHE A 169 -4.71 -3.68 4.69
C PHE A 169 -5.63 -4.64 5.44
N PHE A 170 -5.91 -4.33 6.68
CA PHE A 170 -6.92 -5.00 7.47
C PHE A 170 -7.80 -3.95 8.15
N PRO A 171 -9.12 -4.16 8.28
CA PRO A 171 -9.93 -5.18 7.62
C PRO A 171 -10.19 -4.83 6.14
N GLU A 172 -10.40 -5.85 5.29
CA GLU A 172 -10.77 -5.67 3.89
C GLU A 172 -12.08 -6.40 3.55
N ALA A 173 -12.95 -5.74 2.77
CA ALA A 173 -14.23 -6.29 2.38
C ALA A 173 -14.10 -7.45 1.36
N ASP A 174 -12.97 -7.52 0.65
CA ASP A 174 -12.64 -8.55 -0.33
C ASP A 174 -11.83 -9.72 0.25
N ASP A 175 -11.69 -9.78 1.57
CA ASP A 175 -11.18 -10.97 2.24
C ASP A 175 -12.13 -12.14 1.99
N ARG A 176 -11.54 -13.31 1.76
CA ARG A 176 -12.31 -14.52 1.48
C ARG A 176 -13.33 -14.78 2.59
N ASP A 177 -14.61 -14.92 2.22
CA ASP A 177 -15.71 -15.13 3.17
C ASP A 177 -15.54 -16.40 4.00
N ASP A 178 -14.97 -17.46 3.39
CA ASP A 178 -14.69 -18.72 4.10
C ASP A 178 -13.62 -18.55 5.20
N VAL A 179 -12.63 -17.70 4.99
CA VAL A 179 -11.61 -17.38 5.99
C VAL A 179 -12.19 -16.48 7.08
N ARG A 180 -13.03 -15.51 6.70
CA ARG A 180 -13.71 -14.62 7.66
C ARG A 180 -14.70 -15.36 8.54
N ALA A 181 -15.45 -16.31 7.96
CA ALA A 181 -16.41 -17.13 8.69
C ALA A 181 -15.74 -18.15 9.64
N ALA A 182 -14.50 -18.59 9.31
CA ALA A 182 -13.76 -19.57 10.09
C ALA A 182 -13.05 -19.00 11.31
N HIS A 183 -12.89 -17.66 11.41
CA HIS A 183 -12.09 -17.00 12.43
C HIS A 183 -12.76 -15.73 12.94
N ASP A 184 -12.69 -15.49 14.24
CA ASP A 184 -13.01 -14.17 14.81
C ASP A 184 -11.97 -13.13 14.36
N ASP A 185 -12.38 -11.84 14.36
CA ASP A 185 -11.54 -10.72 13.91
C ASP A 185 -10.20 -10.64 14.64
N THR A 186 -10.19 -10.95 15.94
CA THR A 186 -8.96 -10.92 16.74
C THR A 186 -7.98 -11.99 16.28
N THR A 187 -8.47 -13.22 16.03
CA THR A 187 -7.65 -14.31 15.54
C THR A 187 -7.10 -14.01 14.14
N LEU A 188 -7.94 -13.47 13.24
CA LEU A 188 -7.47 -13.03 11.92
C LEU A 188 -6.37 -11.97 12.02
N LYS A 189 -6.57 -10.96 12.88
CA LYS A 189 -5.56 -9.92 13.13
C LYS A 189 -4.25 -10.51 13.63
N LEU A 190 -4.30 -11.37 14.64
CA LEU A 190 -3.12 -12.00 15.22
C LEU A 190 -2.31 -12.80 14.19
N VAL A 191 -3.00 -13.60 13.37
CA VAL A 191 -2.36 -14.42 12.34
C VAL A 191 -1.77 -13.56 11.22
N GLU A 192 -2.53 -12.59 10.73
CA GLU A 192 -2.14 -11.80 9.56
C GLU A 192 -1.13 -10.70 9.89
N PHE A 193 -1.24 -10.02 11.04
CA PHE A 193 -0.26 -9.01 11.45
C PHE A 193 1.10 -9.61 11.81
N CYS A 194 1.14 -10.89 12.16
CA CYS A 194 2.40 -11.57 12.44
C CYS A 194 3.40 -11.43 11.28
N HIS A 195 2.95 -11.34 10.03
CA HIS A 195 3.87 -11.37 8.91
C HIS A 195 3.45 -10.67 7.60
N ARG A 196 2.16 -10.34 7.38
CA ARG A 196 1.71 -9.96 6.03
C ARG A 196 0.83 -8.73 5.90
N ARG A 197 0.24 -8.23 6.98
CA ARG A 197 -0.74 -7.16 6.91
C ARG A 197 -0.34 -5.93 7.69
N VAL A 198 -1.10 -4.88 7.49
CA VAL A 198 -0.99 -3.61 8.21
C VAL A 198 -2.39 -3.08 8.47
N ASP A 199 -2.61 -2.40 9.58
CA ASP A 199 -3.88 -1.72 9.84
C ASP A 199 -4.07 -0.55 8.85
N VAL A 200 -5.29 -0.32 8.41
CA VAL A 200 -5.59 0.78 7.48
C VAL A 200 -5.27 2.14 8.10
N ALA A 201 -5.42 2.31 9.41
CA ALA A 201 -5.06 3.55 10.10
C ALA A 201 -3.54 3.81 10.02
N ASP A 202 -2.73 2.77 10.15
CA ASP A 202 -1.28 2.86 9.98
C ASP A 202 -0.90 3.21 8.53
N VAL A 203 -1.63 2.68 7.55
CA VAL A 203 -1.40 3.06 6.14
C VAL A 203 -1.77 4.51 5.89
N VAL A 204 -2.88 4.99 6.47
CA VAL A 204 -3.27 6.41 6.42
C VAL A 204 -2.16 7.28 7.01
N SER A 205 -1.68 6.95 8.21
CA SER A 205 -0.61 7.72 8.86
C SER A 205 0.69 7.74 8.05
N ALA A 206 1.04 6.62 7.38
CA ALA A 206 2.18 6.54 6.47
C ALA A 206 2.02 7.45 5.25
N HIS A 207 0.81 7.51 4.66
CA HIS A 207 0.53 8.43 3.54
C HIS A 207 0.66 9.89 3.94
N LEU A 208 0.15 10.27 5.11
CA LEU A 208 0.25 11.62 5.62
C LEU A 208 1.70 12.00 5.97
N ALA A 209 2.48 11.06 6.53
CA ALA A 209 3.91 11.26 6.77
C ALA A 209 4.67 11.43 5.44
N ALA A 210 4.41 10.57 4.46
CA ALA A 210 5.00 10.65 3.13
C ALA A 210 4.67 11.97 2.41
N ALA A 211 3.42 12.44 2.49
CA ALA A 211 3.01 13.70 1.89
C ALA A 211 3.78 14.90 2.47
N ARG A 212 4.01 14.92 3.78
CA ARG A 212 4.80 15.96 4.44
C ARG A 212 6.27 15.96 4.00
N ARG A 213 6.83 14.77 3.76
CA ARG A 213 8.26 14.59 3.45
C ARG A 213 8.55 14.63 1.95
N ALA A 214 7.55 14.45 1.09
CA ALA A 214 7.75 14.36 -0.36
C ALA A 214 8.58 15.53 -0.93
N PRO A 215 8.32 16.82 -0.59
CA PRO A 215 9.08 17.93 -1.14
C PRO A 215 10.59 17.88 -0.81
N GLU A 216 10.97 17.29 0.33
CA GLU A 216 12.36 17.17 0.75
C GLU A 216 13.05 15.94 0.16
N LEU A 217 12.30 14.86 -0.03
CA LEU A 217 12.81 13.58 -0.52
C LEU A 217 12.99 13.57 -2.04
N GLY A 218 12.23 14.40 -2.78
CA GLY A 218 12.18 14.34 -4.25
C GLY A 218 11.59 13.03 -4.73
N PHE A 219 12.35 11.93 -4.63
CA PHE A 219 11.87 10.59 -4.96
C PHE A 219 12.31 9.55 -3.92
N ALA A 220 11.36 8.73 -3.47
CA ALA A 220 11.65 7.58 -2.62
C ALA A 220 10.61 6.48 -2.77
N ARG A 221 11.02 5.22 -2.50
CA ARG A 221 10.13 4.05 -2.39
C ARG A 221 10.25 3.47 -1.00
N TYR A 222 9.13 3.09 -0.37
CA TYR A 222 9.10 2.49 0.95
C TYR A 222 8.18 1.28 1.02
N VAL A 223 8.57 0.29 1.82
CA VAL A 223 7.70 -0.80 2.24
C VAL A 223 6.88 -0.34 3.45
N VAL A 224 5.56 -0.50 3.37
CA VAL A 224 4.63 -0.17 4.46
C VAL A 224 3.91 -1.45 4.89
N SER A 225 4.23 -1.92 6.08
CA SER A 225 3.65 -3.12 6.69
C SER A 225 3.62 -2.98 8.22
N ALA A 226 2.84 -3.83 8.89
CA ALA A 226 2.95 -3.97 10.34
C ALA A 226 4.37 -4.39 10.73
N PRO A 227 4.82 -4.05 11.95
CA PRO A 227 6.09 -4.53 12.48
C PRO A 227 6.03 -6.06 12.61
N SER A 228 7.10 -6.71 12.19
CA SER A 228 7.25 -8.14 12.37
C SER A 228 8.13 -8.44 13.60
N PRO A 229 7.81 -9.46 14.41
CA PRO A 229 8.69 -9.89 15.49
C PRO A 229 9.96 -10.59 14.99
N PHE A 230 9.96 -11.01 13.72
CA PHE A 230 11.04 -11.80 13.12
C PHE A 230 12.22 -10.96 12.66
N ARG A 231 13.40 -11.57 12.61
CA ARG A 231 14.65 -10.96 12.18
C ARG A 231 15.24 -11.72 10.99
N ARG A 232 16.19 -11.12 10.29
CA ARG A 232 16.91 -11.78 9.17
C ARG A 232 17.57 -13.11 9.60
N SER A 233 18.04 -13.20 10.84
CA SER A 233 18.64 -14.43 11.38
C SER A 233 17.65 -15.58 11.54
N ASP A 234 16.36 -15.32 11.52
CA ASP A 234 15.30 -16.32 11.73
C ASP A 234 14.84 -16.98 10.42
N LEU A 235 15.22 -16.44 9.26
CA LEU A 235 14.65 -16.80 7.97
C LEU A 235 14.79 -18.28 7.61
N ALA A 236 15.91 -18.92 7.98
CA ALA A 236 16.11 -20.34 7.72
C ALA A 236 15.15 -21.20 8.56
N GLU A 237 15.03 -20.91 9.84
CA GLU A 237 14.18 -21.63 10.77
C GLU A 237 12.69 -21.35 10.51
N LEU A 238 12.32 -20.13 10.10
CA LEU A 238 10.94 -19.80 9.70
C LEU A 238 10.44 -20.67 8.53
N GLY A 239 11.34 -21.10 7.65
CA GLY A 239 11.00 -22.01 6.54
C GLY A 239 10.70 -23.44 7.01
N SER A 240 11.19 -23.86 8.15
CA SER A 240 11.04 -25.24 8.66
C SER A 240 10.17 -25.32 9.92
N ASP A 241 10.32 -24.40 10.86
CA ASP A 241 9.59 -24.39 12.15
C ASP A 241 9.23 -22.96 12.57
N PRO A 242 8.21 -22.35 11.95
CA PRO A 242 7.76 -21.01 12.33
C PRO A 242 7.21 -20.94 13.76
N ALA A 243 6.75 -22.07 14.34
CA ALA A 243 6.21 -22.09 15.69
C ALA A 243 7.32 -21.88 16.74
N ALA A 244 8.44 -22.59 16.63
CA ALA A 244 9.58 -22.40 17.52
C ALA A 244 10.14 -20.97 17.43
N VAL A 245 10.18 -20.39 16.23
CA VAL A 245 10.61 -19.00 16.06
C VAL A 245 9.64 -18.03 16.72
N LEU A 246 8.33 -18.22 16.53
CA LEU A 246 7.33 -17.33 17.13
C LEU A 246 7.37 -17.41 18.66
N GLU A 247 7.48 -18.60 19.22
CA GLU A 247 7.60 -18.81 20.68
C GLU A 247 8.80 -18.03 21.26
N ARG A 248 9.93 -18.08 20.58
CA ARG A 248 11.14 -17.36 20.98
C ARG A 248 11.04 -15.83 20.81
N ARG A 249 10.39 -15.35 19.72
CA ARG A 249 10.35 -13.93 19.35
C ARG A 249 9.17 -13.18 19.93
N ALA A 250 8.03 -13.85 20.08
CA ALA A 250 6.79 -13.27 20.56
C ALA A 250 5.99 -14.30 21.38
N PRO A 251 6.49 -14.72 22.55
CA PRO A 251 5.90 -15.80 23.36
C PRO A 251 4.43 -15.52 23.73
N ALA A 252 4.07 -14.26 24.00
CA ALA A 252 2.69 -13.90 24.30
C ALA A 252 1.74 -14.16 23.13
N LEU A 253 2.19 -13.91 21.89
CA LEU A 253 1.42 -14.19 20.68
C LEU A 253 1.32 -15.71 20.45
N ALA A 254 2.40 -16.45 20.65
CA ALA A 254 2.39 -17.92 20.55
C ALA A 254 1.41 -18.54 21.55
N ALA A 255 1.43 -18.11 22.82
CA ALA A 255 0.49 -18.56 23.84
C ALA A 255 -0.96 -18.25 23.46
N LEU A 256 -1.23 -17.05 22.97
CA LEU A 256 -2.57 -16.62 22.58
C LEU A 256 -3.13 -17.44 21.40
N LEU A 257 -2.28 -17.81 20.42
CA LEU A 257 -2.67 -18.72 19.33
C LEU A 257 -2.98 -20.12 19.87
N ALA A 258 -2.12 -20.62 20.78
CA ALA A 258 -2.31 -21.93 21.42
C ALA A 258 -3.61 -22.00 22.24
N GLU A 259 -3.92 -20.98 23.05
CA GLU A 259 -5.18 -20.88 23.81
C GLU A 259 -6.42 -20.91 22.91
N ARG A 260 -6.30 -20.41 21.68
CA ARG A 260 -7.36 -20.44 20.66
C ARG A 260 -7.34 -21.70 19.80
N GLY A 261 -6.49 -22.66 20.10
CA GLY A 261 -6.36 -23.88 19.31
C GLY A 261 -5.92 -23.62 17.86
N ARG A 262 -5.13 -22.54 17.63
CA ARG A 262 -4.70 -22.14 16.28
C ARG A 262 -3.23 -22.49 16.07
N PRO A 263 -2.89 -23.19 15.00
CA PRO A 263 -1.50 -23.40 14.63
C PRO A 263 -0.86 -22.08 14.19
N VAL A 264 0.43 -21.94 14.41
CA VAL A 264 1.21 -20.87 13.81
C VAL A 264 1.17 -21.01 12.29
N PRO A 265 0.81 -19.96 11.55
CA PRO A 265 0.74 -20.05 10.09
C PRO A 265 2.13 -20.20 9.48
N PRO A 266 2.25 -20.78 8.28
CA PRO A 266 3.51 -20.78 7.54
C PRO A 266 3.99 -19.34 7.28
N VAL A 267 5.22 -19.04 7.62
CA VAL A 267 5.84 -17.72 7.38
C VAL A 267 6.82 -17.83 6.23
N ASP A 268 6.35 -17.55 5.03
CA ASP A 268 7.13 -17.62 3.79
C ASP A 268 7.94 -16.34 3.51
N ARG A 269 7.60 -15.25 4.20
CA ARG A 269 8.25 -13.94 4.02
C ARG A 269 8.08 -13.05 5.23
N VAL A 270 9.00 -12.11 5.37
CA VAL A 270 8.96 -11.05 6.39
C VAL A 270 9.11 -9.71 5.68
N TYR A 271 8.18 -8.78 5.90
CA TYR A 271 8.29 -7.41 5.42
C TYR A 271 9.03 -6.54 6.43
N CYS A 272 9.93 -5.70 5.94
CA CYS A 272 10.72 -4.78 6.74
C CYS A 272 10.32 -3.32 6.43
N PRO A 273 9.57 -2.64 7.30
CA PRO A 273 9.19 -1.25 7.11
C PRO A 273 10.18 -0.24 7.74
N ASP A 274 11.34 -0.68 8.20
CA ASP A 274 12.26 0.11 9.04
C ASP A 274 12.71 1.40 8.33
N ARG A 275 12.90 1.35 7.02
CA ARG A 275 13.28 2.53 6.25
C ARG A 275 12.15 3.58 6.22
N ALA A 276 10.89 3.18 6.05
CA ALA A 276 9.75 4.08 6.13
C ALA A 276 9.64 4.74 7.51
N VAL A 277 9.84 3.96 8.58
CA VAL A 277 9.86 4.49 9.96
C VAL A 277 10.95 5.54 10.13
N ALA A 278 12.17 5.23 9.72
CA ALA A 278 13.33 6.10 9.94
C ALA A 278 13.25 7.40 9.11
N GLU A 279 12.95 7.29 7.80
CA GLU A 279 13.04 8.42 6.88
C GLU A 279 11.76 9.27 6.81
N LEU A 280 10.58 8.67 7.00
CA LEU A 280 9.32 9.41 7.04
C LEU A 280 8.97 9.93 8.44
N GLY A 281 9.62 9.45 9.50
CA GLY A 281 9.18 9.64 10.87
C GLY A 281 7.80 9.01 11.11
N TRP A 282 7.51 7.91 10.40
CA TRP A 282 6.23 7.23 10.50
C TRP A 282 6.11 6.47 11.82
N THR A 283 5.09 6.85 12.60
CA THR A 283 4.71 6.14 13.83
C THR A 283 3.53 5.21 13.55
N ARG A 284 3.60 4.02 14.10
CA ARG A 284 2.56 2.98 14.01
C ARG A 284 1.78 2.93 15.31
N SER A 285 0.49 2.62 15.23
CA SER A 285 -0.37 2.38 16.41
C SER A 285 -0.07 1.07 17.11
#